data_8eaa15af5ea4fca16d0f194d0615ec1b
#
_entry.id   8eaa15af5ea4fca16d0f194d0615ec1b
#
_cell.length_a   1.000
_cell.length_b   1.000
_cell.length_c   1.000
_cell.angle_alpha   90.00
_cell.angle_beta   90.00
_cell.angle_gamma   90.00
#
_symmetry.space_group_name_H-M   'P 1'
#
loop_
_entity.id
_entity.type
_entity.pdbx_description
1 polymer ?
#
loop_
_entity_poly.entity_id
_entity_poly.type
_entity_poly.pdbx_seq_one_letter_code
_entity_poly.pdbx_strand_id
1 'polypeptide(L)'
;MDFNKFDESIGVEGYYRLIRDKFFPNSTPLSFDVATFRTEERYYRKGTLFSRVRKLSKTDINRFLNGSIKLNDFYPPRPHIFNIPEGRFNAKNEATFYLADHPFVAMKECNISTGDYFLLSYFSLPKDMCFMHLEDNVDPLSSLLYRLLKAQDTRFYSVINLVYSNLLTFE
;
A
#
# COMPACT_ATOMS: atom_id res chain seq x y z
N MET A 1 18.03 1.56 10.57
CA MET A 1 17.80 2.02 9.17
C MET A 1 16.96 3.27 9.22
N ASP A 2 17.33 4.28 8.42
CA ASP A 2 16.53 5.50 8.25
C ASP A 2 15.77 5.41 6.91
N PHE A 3 14.45 5.54 6.98
CA PHE A 3 13.55 5.50 5.81
C PHE A 3 12.99 6.89 5.46
N ASN A 4 13.55 7.96 6.01
CA ASN A 4 13.10 9.32 5.71
C ASN A 4 13.58 9.80 4.33
N LYS A 5 14.73 9.30 3.88
CA LYS A 5 15.33 9.66 2.58
C LYS A 5 15.99 8.44 1.96
N PHE A 6 15.69 8.18 0.70
CA PHE A 6 16.29 7.10 -0.06
C PHE A 6 17.73 7.46 -0.46
N ASP A 7 18.68 6.55 -0.19
CA ASP A 7 20.07 6.67 -0.60
C ASP A 7 20.30 5.89 -1.90
N GLU A 8 20.54 6.62 -2.98
CA GLU A 8 20.80 6.04 -4.31
C GLU A 8 22.04 5.15 -4.35
N SER A 9 23.04 5.40 -3.48
CA SER A 9 24.27 4.60 -3.44
C SER A 9 24.02 3.20 -2.89
N ILE A 10 23.02 3.03 -2.04
CA ILE A 10 22.58 1.75 -1.51
C ILE A 10 21.67 1.04 -2.53
N GLY A 11 20.75 1.78 -3.14
CA GLY A 11 19.78 1.27 -4.10
C GLY A 11 18.78 0.30 -3.49
N VAL A 12 17.78 -0.08 -4.28
CA VAL A 12 16.67 -0.97 -3.85
C VAL A 12 17.19 -2.32 -3.35
N GLU A 13 18.07 -2.94 -4.13
CA GLU A 13 18.63 -4.26 -3.80
C GLU A 13 19.51 -4.21 -2.55
N GLY A 14 20.23 -3.12 -2.34
CA GLY A 14 21.05 -2.93 -1.14
C GLY A 14 20.20 -2.78 0.12
N TYR A 15 19.11 -2.01 0.07
CA TYR A 15 18.16 -1.93 1.18
C TYR A 15 17.50 -3.29 1.48
N TYR A 16 17.09 -4.02 0.44
CA TYR A 16 16.55 -5.37 0.60
C TYR A 16 17.54 -6.30 1.30
N ARG A 17 18.83 -6.31 0.89
CA ARG A 17 19.88 -7.11 1.53
C ARG A 17 20.08 -6.70 2.99
N LEU A 18 20.14 -5.42 3.30
CA LEU A 18 20.27 -4.93 4.67
C LEU A 18 19.12 -5.40 5.57
N ILE A 19 17.90 -5.44 5.04
CA ILE A 19 16.73 -5.95 5.76
C ILE A 19 16.86 -7.46 5.95
N ARG A 20 17.14 -8.19 4.88
CA ARG A 20 17.33 -9.65 4.93
C ARG A 20 18.41 -10.04 5.94
N ASP A 21 19.59 -9.44 5.84
CA ASP A 21 20.74 -9.79 6.68
C ASP A 21 20.51 -9.45 8.16
N LYS A 22 19.63 -8.49 8.44
CA LYS A 22 19.22 -8.19 9.81
C LYS A 22 18.42 -9.32 10.46
N PHE A 23 17.56 -10.01 9.72
CA PHE A 23 16.73 -11.12 10.21
C PHE A 23 17.37 -12.49 10.00
N PHE A 24 18.23 -12.60 9.00
CA PHE A 24 18.91 -13.84 8.62
C PHE A 24 20.42 -13.62 8.52
N PRO A 25 21.11 -13.34 9.66
CA PRO A 25 22.54 -12.97 9.64
C PRO A 25 23.47 -14.06 9.10
N ASN A 26 23.00 -15.33 9.08
CA ASN A 26 23.74 -16.46 8.55
C ASN A 26 23.27 -16.87 7.13
N SER A 27 22.49 -16.03 6.47
CA SER A 27 21.99 -16.30 5.13
C SER A 27 23.13 -16.38 4.11
N THR A 28 22.98 -17.28 3.14
CA THR A 28 23.87 -17.45 2.00
C THR A 28 23.07 -17.20 0.70
N PRO A 29 23.71 -17.02 -0.45
CA PRO A 29 23.01 -16.89 -1.72
C PRO A 29 22.11 -18.08 -2.10
N LEU A 30 22.32 -19.23 -1.45
CA LEU A 30 21.54 -20.46 -1.66
C LEU A 30 20.52 -20.70 -0.56
N SER A 31 20.44 -19.83 0.47
CA SER A 31 19.47 -19.95 1.53
C SER A 31 18.09 -19.54 1.04
N PHE A 32 17.09 -20.32 1.43
CA PHE A 32 15.69 -19.93 1.32
C PHE A 32 15.25 -19.38 2.68
N ASP A 33 15.34 -18.06 2.80
CA ASP A 33 15.07 -17.36 4.06
C ASP A 33 13.66 -16.76 4.01
N VAL A 34 12.79 -17.25 4.90
CA VAL A 34 11.42 -16.76 5.03
C VAL A 34 11.14 -16.47 6.50
N ALA A 35 10.62 -15.31 6.78
CA ALA A 35 10.17 -14.90 8.10
C ALA A 35 8.64 -14.92 8.19
N THR A 36 8.14 -15.52 9.26
CA THR A 36 6.75 -15.44 9.66
C THR A 36 6.64 -14.35 10.72
N PHE A 37 5.66 -13.47 10.58
CA PHE A 37 5.39 -12.48 11.60
C PHE A 37 3.93 -12.54 12.03
N ARG A 38 3.71 -12.30 13.34
CA ARG A 38 2.37 -12.23 13.90
C ARG A 38 1.76 -10.90 13.58
N THR A 39 0.52 -10.94 13.11
CA THR A 39 -0.30 -9.75 12.93
C THR A 39 -1.45 -9.79 13.92
N GLU A 40 -1.88 -8.65 14.40
CA GLU A 40 -3.17 -8.56 15.06
C GLU A 40 -4.28 -8.67 14.03
N GLU A 41 -5.33 -9.42 14.38
CA GLU A 41 -6.52 -9.52 13.55
C GLU A 41 -7.54 -8.46 13.97
N ARG A 42 -8.04 -7.71 12.99
CA ARG A 42 -9.20 -6.82 13.16
C ARG A 42 -10.40 -7.34 12.42
N TYR A 43 -11.47 -7.55 13.17
CA TYR A 43 -12.74 -8.03 12.63
C TYR A 43 -13.66 -6.85 12.32
N TYR A 44 -14.15 -6.79 11.10
CA TYR A 44 -15.14 -5.82 10.66
C TYR A 44 -16.42 -6.55 10.26
N ARG A 45 -17.55 -6.05 10.76
CA ARG A 45 -18.87 -6.64 10.46
C ARG A 45 -19.33 -6.30 9.06
N LYS A 46 -20.18 -7.16 8.52
CA LYS A 46 -20.97 -6.87 7.32
C LYS A 46 -21.63 -5.49 7.45
N GLY A 47 -21.57 -4.71 6.38
CA GLY A 47 -22.13 -3.35 6.36
C GLY A 47 -21.16 -2.26 6.81
N THR A 48 -20.00 -2.59 7.38
CA THR A 48 -18.95 -1.59 7.68
C THR A 48 -18.58 -0.84 6.41
N LEU A 49 -18.53 0.49 6.51
CA LEU A 49 -18.24 1.37 5.39
C LEU A 49 -16.76 1.75 5.38
N PHE A 50 -16.16 1.62 4.23
CA PHE A 50 -14.83 2.16 3.92
C PHE A 50 -14.93 3.22 2.84
N SER A 51 -14.08 4.23 2.92
CA SER A 51 -14.01 5.33 1.97
C SER A 51 -12.85 5.16 1.00
N ARG A 52 -13.06 5.59 -0.23
CA ARG A 52 -12.03 5.72 -1.26
C ARG A 52 -12.08 7.11 -1.85
N VAL A 53 -10.90 7.72 -1.96
CA VAL A 53 -10.73 9.00 -2.65
C VAL A 53 -9.91 8.80 -3.91
N ARG A 54 -10.32 9.46 -4.99
CA ARG A 54 -9.55 9.56 -6.24
C ARG A 54 -9.48 11.02 -6.64
N LYS A 55 -8.28 11.58 -6.69
CA LYS A 55 -8.05 12.91 -7.27
C LYS A 55 -8.37 12.90 -8.75
N LEU A 56 -9.09 13.90 -9.22
CA LEU A 56 -9.55 13.99 -10.61
C LEU A 56 -8.58 14.82 -11.44
N SER A 57 -8.24 14.32 -12.63
CA SER A 57 -7.56 15.10 -13.65
C SER A 57 -8.52 16.13 -14.28
N LYS A 58 -7.98 17.12 -15.00
CA LYS A 58 -8.81 18.08 -15.77
C LYS A 58 -9.75 17.37 -16.75
N THR A 59 -9.29 16.31 -17.37
CA THR A 59 -10.08 15.49 -18.30
C THR A 59 -11.23 14.79 -17.58
N ASP A 60 -10.97 14.24 -16.40
CA ASP A 60 -11.99 13.58 -15.58
C ASP A 60 -13.04 14.59 -15.10
N ILE A 61 -12.63 15.78 -14.67
CA ILE A 61 -13.55 16.84 -14.22
C ILE A 61 -14.56 17.15 -15.33
N ASN A 62 -14.09 17.42 -16.55
CA ASN A 62 -14.96 17.73 -17.68
C ASN A 62 -15.93 16.56 -17.98
N ARG A 63 -15.43 15.33 -17.93
CA ARG A 63 -16.22 14.12 -18.15
C ARG A 63 -17.31 13.97 -17.09
N PHE A 64 -17.01 14.20 -15.81
CA PHE A 64 -17.96 14.08 -14.71
C PHE A 64 -19.00 15.21 -14.71
N LEU A 65 -18.60 16.45 -15.03
CA LEU A 65 -19.54 17.57 -15.17
C LEU A 65 -20.56 17.31 -16.28
N ASN A 66 -20.18 16.58 -17.31
CA ASN A 66 -21.06 16.19 -18.42
C ASN A 66 -21.85 14.88 -18.12
N GLY A 67 -21.87 14.41 -16.88
CA GLY A 67 -22.63 13.23 -16.46
C GLY A 67 -22.09 11.88 -16.95
N SER A 68 -20.85 11.83 -17.47
CA SER A 68 -20.26 10.61 -18.01
C SER A 68 -19.49 9.82 -16.93
N ILE A 69 -20.14 9.55 -15.79
CA ILE A 69 -19.60 8.72 -14.71
C ILE A 69 -19.88 7.26 -15.01
N LYS A 70 -18.84 6.42 -14.93
CA LYS A 70 -18.95 4.97 -15.17
C LYS A 70 -18.63 4.19 -13.89
N LEU A 71 -19.19 2.99 -13.73
CA LEU A 71 -18.92 2.12 -12.58
C LEU A 71 -17.42 1.89 -12.38
N ASN A 72 -16.65 1.73 -13.46
CA ASN A 72 -15.19 1.56 -13.40
C ASN A 72 -14.44 2.76 -12.80
N ASP A 73 -15.04 3.93 -12.71
CA ASP A 73 -14.40 5.10 -12.08
C ASP A 73 -14.24 4.95 -10.57
N PHE A 74 -15.06 4.09 -9.95
CA PHE A 74 -15.05 3.82 -8.53
C PHE A 74 -14.06 2.72 -8.13
N TYR A 75 -13.62 1.89 -9.07
CA TYR A 75 -12.71 0.76 -8.83
C TYR A 75 -11.25 1.09 -9.20
N PRO A 76 -10.27 0.27 -8.78
CA PRO A 76 -8.90 0.39 -9.24
C PRO A 76 -8.81 0.32 -10.76
N PRO A 77 -7.85 1.03 -11.38
CA PRO A 77 -7.65 0.95 -12.82
C PRO A 77 -7.27 -0.47 -13.24
N ARG A 78 -7.73 -0.89 -14.43
CA ARG A 78 -7.41 -2.23 -14.96
C ARG A 78 -5.98 -2.25 -15.52
N PRO A 79 -5.10 -3.16 -15.10
CA PRO A 79 -3.69 -3.17 -15.51
C PRO A 79 -3.45 -3.27 -17.02
N HIS A 80 -4.33 -4.00 -17.73
CA HIS A 80 -4.23 -4.17 -19.18
C HIS A 80 -4.70 -2.95 -20.00
N ILE A 81 -5.30 -1.94 -19.34
CA ILE A 81 -5.78 -0.72 -19.99
C ILE A 81 -4.92 0.48 -19.59
N PHE A 82 -4.44 0.49 -18.35
CA PHE A 82 -3.73 1.62 -17.76
C PHE A 82 -2.35 1.20 -17.29
N ASN A 83 -1.36 2.05 -17.48
CA ASN A 83 -0.06 1.89 -16.86
C ASN A 83 -0.18 2.29 -15.37
N ILE A 84 -0.26 1.29 -14.50
CA ILE A 84 -0.38 1.50 -13.05
C ILE A 84 1.03 1.63 -12.49
N PRO A 85 1.37 2.77 -11.84
CA PRO A 85 2.65 2.92 -11.18
C PRO A 85 2.77 1.97 -9.99
N GLU A 86 3.99 1.65 -9.62
CA GLU A 86 4.28 0.94 -8.38
C GLU A 86 3.81 1.76 -7.17
N GLY A 87 3.22 1.08 -6.19
CA GLY A 87 2.74 1.64 -4.94
C GLY A 87 3.25 0.84 -3.73
N ARG A 88 2.85 1.22 -2.54
CA ARG A 88 3.29 0.52 -1.30
C ARG A 88 2.91 -0.95 -1.28
N PHE A 89 1.75 -1.30 -1.81
CA PHE A 89 1.17 -2.64 -1.76
C PHE A 89 0.84 -3.19 -3.15
N ASN A 90 1.48 -2.67 -4.18
CA ASN A 90 1.32 -3.17 -5.54
C ASN A 90 2.60 -3.01 -6.33
N ALA A 91 2.99 -4.03 -7.05
CA ALA A 91 4.01 -3.93 -8.07
C ALA A 91 3.52 -3.12 -9.28
N LYS A 92 4.44 -2.73 -10.16
CA LYS A 92 4.08 -2.04 -11.39
C LYS A 92 3.08 -2.86 -12.21
N ASN A 93 2.03 -2.20 -12.68
CA ASN A 93 0.91 -2.81 -13.42
C ASN A 93 0.07 -3.80 -12.60
N GLU A 94 0.13 -3.75 -11.30
CA GLU A 94 -0.76 -4.47 -10.40
C GLU A 94 -1.81 -3.53 -9.81
N ALA A 95 -3.07 -3.96 -9.78
CA ALA A 95 -4.17 -3.15 -9.26
C ALA A 95 -4.45 -3.51 -7.79
N THR A 96 -4.29 -2.55 -6.90
CA THR A 96 -4.65 -2.68 -5.49
C THR A 96 -5.79 -1.74 -5.12
N PHE A 97 -6.73 -2.24 -4.33
CA PHE A 97 -7.89 -1.50 -3.89
C PHE A 97 -7.62 -0.84 -2.54
N TYR A 98 -7.09 0.38 -2.56
CA TYR A 98 -6.84 1.16 -1.35
C TYR A 98 -8.12 1.76 -0.80
N LEU A 99 -8.39 1.46 0.46
CA LEU A 99 -9.55 1.94 1.21
C LEU A 99 -9.09 2.51 2.55
N ALA A 100 -9.88 3.41 3.12
CA ALA A 100 -9.68 3.93 4.47
C ALA A 100 -10.99 3.83 5.27
N ASP A 101 -10.89 3.65 6.56
CA ASP A 101 -12.02 3.66 7.50
C ASP A 101 -12.64 5.05 7.66
N HIS A 102 -11.88 6.10 7.33
CA HIS A 102 -12.35 7.47 7.42
C HIS A 102 -12.01 8.29 6.17
N PRO A 103 -12.96 9.10 5.62
CA PRO A 103 -12.74 9.87 4.39
C PRO A 103 -11.58 10.87 4.48
N PHE A 104 -11.34 11.49 5.62
CA PHE A 104 -10.19 12.39 5.78
C PHE A 104 -8.85 11.67 5.70
N VAL A 105 -8.77 10.41 6.14
CA VAL A 105 -7.58 9.59 5.96
C VAL A 105 -7.34 9.35 4.47
N ALA A 106 -8.37 8.92 3.74
CA ALA A 106 -8.30 8.74 2.30
C ALA A 106 -7.91 10.01 1.54
N MET A 107 -8.43 11.18 1.96
CA MET A 107 -8.07 12.48 1.38
C MET A 107 -6.59 12.83 1.61
N LYS A 108 -6.09 12.61 2.82
CA LYS A 108 -4.67 12.82 3.16
C LYS A 108 -3.74 11.92 2.36
N GLU A 109 -4.07 10.63 2.27
CA GLU A 109 -3.27 9.65 1.50
C GLU A 109 -3.22 10.02 0.00
N CYS A 110 -4.28 10.62 -0.54
CA CYS A 110 -4.33 11.12 -1.92
C CYS A 110 -3.78 12.54 -2.09
N ASN A 111 -3.20 13.15 -1.06
CA ASN A 111 -2.68 14.53 -1.08
C ASN A 111 -3.69 15.53 -1.64
N ILE A 112 -4.95 15.46 -1.18
CA ILE A 112 -6.00 16.39 -1.58
C ILE A 112 -5.79 17.74 -0.89
N SER A 113 -5.71 18.79 -1.68
CA SER A 113 -5.51 20.17 -1.24
C SER A 113 -6.72 21.04 -1.58
N THR A 114 -6.79 22.22 -0.99
CA THR A 114 -7.83 23.23 -1.34
C THR A 114 -7.81 23.54 -2.82
N GLY A 115 -8.97 23.45 -3.47
CA GLY A 115 -9.11 23.65 -4.92
C GLY A 115 -8.99 22.38 -5.77
N ASP A 116 -8.61 21.25 -5.18
CA ASP A 116 -8.62 19.99 -5.90
C ASP A 116 -10.04 19.41 -6.04
N TYR A 117 -10.31 18.84 -7.20
CA TYR A 117 -11.50 18.03 -7.44
C TYR A 117 -11.17 16.57 -7.19
N PHE A 118 -12.06 15.86 -6.52
CA PHE A 118 -11.90 14.44 -6.22
C PHE A 118 -13.23 13.70 -6.22
N LEU A 119 -13.16 12.40 -6.46
CA LEU A 119 -14.27 11.48 -6.30
C LEU A 119 -14.16 10.81 -4.94
N LEU A 120 -15.16 11.02 -4.08
CA LEU A 120 -15.32 10.28 -2.82
C LEU A 120 -16.36 9.19 -3.03
N SER A 121 -16.01 7.97 -2.69
CA SER A 121 -16.92 6.82 -2.76
C SER A 121 -16.84 5.99 -1.48
N TYR A 122 -17.94 5.34 -1.15
CA TYR A 122 -18.06 4.46 0.00
C TYR A 122 -18.33 3.03 -0.47
N PHE A 123 -17.65 2.09 0.20
CA PHE A 123 -17.77 0.66 -0.06
C PHE A 123 -18.21 -0.03 1.23
N SER A 124 -19.28 -0.81 1.14
CA SER A 124 -19.77 -1.60 2.25
C SER A 124 -19.23 -3.02 2.17
N LEU A 125 -18.80 -3.58 3.31
CA LEU A 125 -18.41 -4.98 3.37
C LEU A 125 -19.61 -5.90 3.11
N PRO A 126 -19.51 -6.84 2.16
CA PRO A 126 -20.63 -7.75 1.83
C PRO A 126 -20.83 -8.85 2.88
N LYS A 127 -19.83 -9.11 3.71
CA LYS A 127 -19.83 -10.11 4.79
C LYS A 127 -18.89 -9.65 5.91
N ASP A 128 -18.90 -10.34 7.04
CA ASP A 128 -17.89 -10.17 8.08
C ASP A 128 -16.52 -10.54 7.51
N MET A 129 -15.52 -9.71 7.78
CA MET A 129 -14.16 -9.91 7.28
C MET A 129 -13.14 -9.68 8.39
N CYS A 130 -12.10 -10.49 8.37
CA CYS A 130 -10.92 -10.32 9.17
C CYS A 130 -9.81 -9.68 8.32
N PHE A 131 -9.16 -8.67 8.85
CA PHE A 131 -8.02 -8.02 8.23
C PHE A 131 -6.80 -8.13 9.14
N MET A 132 -5.65 -8.34 8.54
CA MET A 132 -4.38 -8.25 9.26
C MET A 132 -4.09 -6.79 9.62
N HIS A 133 -3.70 -6.57 10.87
CA HIS A 133 -3.33 -5.27 11.37
C HIS A 133 -1.83 -5.22 11.66
N LEU A 134 -1.14 -4.26 11.04
CA LEU A 134 0.27 -3.99 11.30
C LEU A 134 0.38 -2.84 12.29
N GLU A 135 0.98 -3.11 13.44
CA GLU A 135 1.28 -2.10 14.46
C GLU A 135 2.78 -1.93 14.67
N ASP A 136 3.16 -0.70 15.03
CA ASP A 136 4.49 -0.44 15.59
C ASP A 136 4.56 -1.06 17.00
N ASN A 137 5.67 -1.73 17.33
CA ASN A 137 5.98 -2.31 18.64
C ASN A 137 5.43 -3.71 18.99
N VAL A 138 4.89 -4.47 18.06
CA VAL A 138 4.49 -5.87 18.34
C VAL A 138 5.73 -6.76 18.41
N ASP A 139 6.60 -6.67 17.43
CA ASP A 139 7.90 -7.38 17.37
C ASP A 139 8.88 -6.61 16.45
N PRO A 140 10.18 -6.95 16.46
CA PRO A 140 11.18 -6.22 15.68
C PRO A 140 10.92 -6.21 14.17
N LEU A 141 10.36 -7.27 13.60
CA LEU A 141 10.05 -7.34 12.18
C LEU A 141 8.83 -6.48 11.85
N SER A 142 7.74 -6.62 12.62
CA SER A 142 6.53 -5.80 12.45
C SER A 142 6.84 -4.31 12.58
N SER A 143 7.65 -3.92 13.58
CA SER A 143 8.09 -2.54 13.77
C SER A 143 8.91 -2.03 12.57
N LEU A 144 9.82 -2.84 12.02
CA LEU A 144 10.58 -2.47 10.84
C LEU A 144 9.69 -2.30 9.61
N LEU A 145 8.79 -3.25 9.38
CA LEU A 145 7.83 -3.22 8.27
C LEU A 145 6.92 -2.00 8.37
N TYR A 146 6.38 -1.74 9.57
CA TYR A 146 5.56 -0.56 9.81
C TYR A 146 6.29 0.74 9.45
N ARG A 147 7.55 0.88 9.89
CA ARG A 147 8.39 2.05 9.60
C ARG A 147 8.69 2.17 8.11
N LEU A 148 8.98 1.05 7.44
CA LEU A 148 9.21 1.02 5.99
C LEU A 148 7.94 1.43 5.22
N LEU A 149 6.77 0.95 5.63
CA LEU A 149 5.47 1.32 5.05
C LEU A 149 5.11 2.80 5.27
N LYS A 150 5.63 3.42 6.32
CA LYS A 150 5.47 4.86 6.60
C LYS A 150 6.49 5.74 5.90
N ALA A 151 7.45 5.17 5.17
CA ALA A 151 8.42 5.93 4.40
C ALA A 151 7.70 6.91 3.44
N GLN A 152 8.12 8.17 3.45
CA GLN A 152 7.53 9.20 2.58
C GLN A 152 8.10 9.15 1.16
N ASP A 153 9.32 8.66 1.02
CA ASP A 153 9.99 8.55 -0.27
C ASP A 153 9.48 7.32 -1.04
N THR A 154 8.83 7.59 -2.17
CA THR A 154 8.18 6.55 -2.98
C THR A 154 9.14 5.52 -3.57
N ARG A 155 10.45 5.82 -3.60
CA ARG A 155 11.48 4.88 -4.06
C ARG A 155 11.60 3.66 -3.14
N PHE A 156 11.15 3.75 -1.89
CA PHE A 156 11.05 2.59 -1.00
C PHE A 156 9.95 1.59 -1.38
N TYR A 157 9.03 1.93 -2.28
CA TYR A 157 7.97 0.99 -2.70
C TYR A 157 8.54 -0.28 -3.32
N SER A 158 9.59 -0.16 -4.15
CA SER A 158 10.27 -1.32 -4.72
C SER A 158 10.95 -2.19 -3.65
N VAL A 159 11.52 -1.57 -2.60
CA VAL A 159 12.07 -2.31 -1.45
C VAL A 159 10.97 -3.06 -0.71
N ILE A 160 9.84 -2.40 -0.43
CA ILE A 160 8.68 -2.99 0.23
C ILE A 160 8.20 -4.21 -0.56
N ASN A 161 8.01 -4.07 -1.85
CA ASN A 161 7.53 -5.14 -2.71
C ASN A 161 8.50 -6.34 -2.74
N LEU A 162 9.81 -6.10 -2.78
CA LEU A 162 10.81 -7.16 -2.68
C LEU A 162 10.76 -7.90 -1.35
N VAL A 163 10.63 -7.17 -0.24
CA VAL A 163 10.52 -7.76 1.10
C VAL A 163 9.27 -8.64 1.19
N TYR A 164 8.10 -8.13 0.78
CA TYR A 164 6.87 -8.89 0.82
C TYR A 164 6.88 -10.12 -0.10
N SER A 165 7.46 -10.00 -1.27
CA SER A 165 7.48 -11.10 -2.25
C SER A 165 8.48 -12.21 -1.93
N ASN A 166 9.56 -11.90 -1.21
CA ASN A 166 10.68 -12.83 -1.07
C ASN A 166 11.03 -13.21 0.37
N LEU A 167 10.63 -12.40 1.36
CA LEU A 167 11.03 -12.64 2.75
C LEU A 167 9.88 -13.00 3.67
N LEU A 168 8.63 -12.72 3.31
CA LEU A 168 7.52 -12.83 4.24
C LEU A 168 6.52 -13.89 3.83
N THR A 169 6.08 -14.68 4.81
CA THR A 169 4.82 -15.42 4.77
C THR A 169 3.93 -14.95 5.92
N PHE A 170 2.64 -15.14 5.76
CA PHE A 170 1.63 -14.84 6.77
C PHE A 170 1.11 -16.16 7.37
N GLU A 171 1.05 -16.24 8.69
CA GLU A 171 0.34 -17.32 9.41
C GLU A 171 -1.15 -17.02 9.48
#